data_e71390de3ee3b784e2c654c9499fbe80
#
_entry.id   e71390de3ee3b784e2c654c9499fbe80
#
_cell.length_a   1.000
_cell.length_b   1.000
_cell.length_c   1.000
_cell.angle_alpha   90.00
_cell.angle_beta   90.00
_cell.angle_gamma   90.00
#
_symmetry.space_group_name_H-M   'P 1'
#
loop_
_entity.id
_entity.type
_entity.pdbx_description
1 polymer ?
#
loop_
_entity_poly.entity_id
_entity_poly.type
_entity_poly.pdbx_seq_one_letter_code
_entity_poly.pdbx_strand_id
1 'polypeptide(L)'
;MYVASHVNNQIPFYVGQHGNNYFTQIHHNYAKELKYSDKFISWGAEKNSNIHGAFNFKTLGKTYVFKPKGKLIIFFPPFNQEYTYMYKNEESELKKIHSIVKIIKLLKPEIKKNTILRFHSISYRALGKKYTNFFKDLGVKFDNGLKKSKHLLKESRLTFFTYDSTGILENFILNVPTVFFNDKNCMQNINDEYCDRYEKLLANKIMFTREESIAEHINTNWNSIGSWW
;
A
#
# COMPACT_ATOMS: atom_id res chain seq x y z
N MET A 1 13.62 -2.18 -27.54
CA MET A 1 14.97 -1.96 -28.10
C MET A 1 16.07 -2.47 -27.17
N TYR A 2 16.12 -2.10 -25.90
CA TYR A 2 17.17 -2.50 -24.96
C TYR A 2 17.27 -4.02 -24.76
N VAL A 3 16.13 -4.68 -24.45
CA VAL A 3 16.08 -6.15 -24.24
C VAL A 3 16.51 -6.91 -25.50
N ALA A 4 16.04 -6.50 -26.68
CA ALA A 4 16.43 -7.13 -27.94
C ALA A 4 17.94 -7.05 -28.20
N SER A 5 18.58 -5.92 -27.86
CA SER A 5 20.05 -5.79 -27.96
C SER A 5 20.78 -6.75 -27.02
N HIS A 6 20.27 -6.95 -25.80
CA HIS A 6 20.88 -7.92 -24.85
C HIS A 6 20.77 -9.36 -25.35
N VAL A 7 19.59 -9.74 -25.85
CA VAL A 7 19.35 -11.08 -26.42
C VAL A 7 20.29 -11.33 -27.60
N ASN A 8 20.41 -10.38 -28.53
CA ASN A 8 21.29 -10.53 -29.70
C ASN A 8 22.77 -10.64 -29.35
N ASN A 9 23.20 -10.04 -28.23
CA ASN A 9 24.60 -10.09 -27.79
C ASN A 9 24.83 -11.15 -26.71
N GLN A 10 23.86 -12.01 -26.42
CA GLN A 10 23.94 -13.05 -25.39
C GLN A 10 24.30 -12.50 -23.98
N ILE A 11 23.91 -11.25 -23.69
CA ILE A 11 24.16 -10.61 -22.41
C ILE A 11 23.00 -10.99 -21.47
N PRO A 12 23.26 -11.58 -20.28
CA PRO A 12 22.21 -11.94 -19.33
C PRO A 12 21.38 -10.73 -18.90
N PHE A 13 20.06 -10.88 -18.90
CA PHE A 13 19.11 -9.84 -18.52
C PHE A 13 18.45 -10.19 -17.19
N TYR A 14 18.82 -9.50 -16.13
CA TYR A 14 18.29 -9.71 -14.79
C TYR A 14 17.32 -8.59 -14.42
N VAL A 15 16.17 -8.96 -13.84
CA VAL A 15 15.16 -8.01 -13.38
C VAL A 15 14.91 -8.20 -11.90
N GLY A 16 14.88 -7.12 -11.15
CA GLY A 16 14.52 -7.11 -9.73
C GLY A 16 13.08 -6.71 -9.51
N GLN A 17 12.40 -7.37 -8.57
CA GLN A 17 11.07 -6.98 -8.13
C GLN A 17 11.09 -5.52 -7.65
N HIS A 18 10.19 -4.68 -8.16
CA HIS A 18 10.12 -3.26 -7.80
C HIS A 18 8.87 -2.87 -7.01
N GLY A 19 7.90 -3.77 -6.90
CA GLY A 19 6.64 -3.54 -6.21
C GLY A 19 5.98 -4.82 -5.68
N ASN A 20 4.79 -4.68 -5.08
CA ASN A 20 3.93 -5.80 -4.75
C ASN A 20 3.22 -6.35 -6.01
N ASN A 21 2.35 -7.35 -5.83
CA ASN A 21 1.44 -7.89 -6.84
C ASN A 21 2.05 -8.79 -7.92
N TYR A 22 3.35 -8.95 -8.02
CA TYR A 22 3.99 -9.80 -9.03
C TYR A 22 3.50 -11.25 -9.04
N PHE A 23 3.18 -11.78 -7.85
CA PHE A 23 2.72 -13.16 -7.70
C PHE A 23 1.31 -13.24 -7.13
N THR A 24 0.86 -12.19 -6.45
CA THR A 24 -0.36 -12.22 -5.65
C THR A 24 -1.62 -11.87 -6.44
N GLN A 25 -1.51 -11.16 -7.56
CA GLN A 25 -2.66 -10.79 -8.39
C GLN A 25 -2.73 -11.58 -9.68
N ILE A 26 -3.93 -12.07 -10.04
CA ILE A 26 -4.18 -12.87 -11.24
C ILE A 26 -3.85 -12.08 -12.51
N HIS A 27 -4.22 -10.81 -12.56
CA HIS A 27 -4.05 -9.94 -13.73
C HIS A 27 -2.98 -8.88 -13.49
N HIS A 28 -1.72 -9.32 -13.34
CA HIS A 28 -0.63 -8.38 -13.13
C HIS A 28 0.15 -8.10 -14.42
N ASN A 29 0.26 -6.82 -14.79
CA ASN A 29 0.92 -6.39 -16.03
C ASN A 29 2.44 -6.68 -16.08
N TYR A 30 3.06 -6.95 -14.93
CA TYR A 30 4.50 -7.23 -14.82
C TYR A 30 4.87 -8.71 -15.06
N ALA A 31 3.91 -9.56 -15.37
CA ALA A 31 4.19 -10.95 -15.77
C ALA A 31 5.17 -11.03 -16.96
N LYS A 32 5.24 -9.98 -17.78
CA LYS A 32 6.20 -9.87 -18.88
C LYS A 32 7.66 -9.85 -18.40
N GLU A 33 7.96 -9.14 -17.32
CA GLU A 33 9.32 -9.09 -16.74
C GLU A 33 9.75 -10.47 -16.24
N LEU A 34 8.84 -11.21 -15.61
CA LEU A 34 9.06 -12.59 -15.18
C LEU A 34 9.33 -13.53 -16.36
N LYS A 35 8.68 -13.26 -17.50
CA LYS A 35 8.76 -14.11 -18.70
C LYS A 35 10.01 -13.85 -19.53
N TYR A 36 10.48 -12.62 -19.60
CA TYR A 36 11.55 -12.21 -20.52
C TYR A 36 12.91 -12.02 -19.85
N SER A 37 12.99 -12.07 -18.51
CA SER A 37 14.28 -12.03 -17.81
C SER A 37 14.91 -13.42 -17.75
N ASP A 38 16.23 -13.48 -17.90
CA ASP A 38 17.00 -14.70 -17.66
C ASP A 38 16.95 -15.07 -16.17
N LYS A 39 16.94 -14.08 -15.29
CA LYS A 39 16.70 -14.24 -13.86
C LYS A 39 15.87 -13.10 -13.31
N PHE A 40 14.91 -13.45 -12.47
CA PHE A 40 14.09 -12.50 -11.72
C PHE A 40 14.44 -12.58 -10.23
N ILE A 41 14.81 -11.45 -9.63
CA ILE A 41 15.17 -11.35 -8.21
C ILE A 41 13.95 -10.86 -7.43
N SER A 42 13.33 -11.74 -6.68
CA SER A 42 12.11 -11.46 -5.90
C SER A 42 12.42 -10.99 -4.48
N TRP A 43 11.43 -10.46 -3.80
CA TRP A 43 11.50 -10.10 -2.38
C TRP A 43 11.18 -11.29 -1.47
N GLY A 44 11.81 -12.43 -1.72
CA GLY A 44 11.72 -13.63 -0.90
C GLY A 44 10.91 -14.78 -1.49
N ALA A 45 10.13 -14.56 -2.57
CA ALA A 45 9.48 -15.67 -3.27
C ALA A 45 10.49 -16.41 -4.16
N GLU A 46 10.60 -17.71 -4.00
CA GLU A 46 11.36 -18.59 -4.88
C GLU A 46 10.38 -19.62 -5.44
N LYS A 47 10.21 -19.65 -6.76
CA LYS A 47 9.22 -20.50 -7.42
C LYS A 47 9.81 -21.50 -8.41
N ASN A 48 10.91 -21.16 -9.03
CA ASN A 48 11.59 -21.98 -10.03
C ASN A 48 13.05 -21.49 -10.20
N SER A 49 13.81 -22.17 -11.04
CA SER A 49 15.22 -21.85 -11.31
C SER A 49 15.49 -20.43 -11.81
N ASN A 50 14.47 -19.75 -12.35
CA ASN A 50 14.60 -18.40 -12.89
C ASN A 50 14.18 -17.32 -11.90
N ILE A 51 13.46 -17.67 -10.81
CA ILE A 51 12.99 -16.73 -9.79
C ILE A 51 13.76 -16.99 -8.50
N HIS A 52 14.67 -16.08 -8.17
CA HIS A 52 15.50 -16.16 -6.97
C HIS A 52 14.94 -15.29 -5.86
N GLY A 53 14.67 -15.91 -4.71
CA GLY A 53 14.34 -15.20 -3.49
C GLY A 53 15.52 -14.40 -2.96
N ALA A 54 15.34 -13.11 -2.75
CA ALA A 54 16.36 -12.23 -2.18
C ALA A 54 15.74 -11.30 -1.12
N PHE A 55 16.05 -10.05 -1.16
CA PHE A 55 15.63 -9.04 -0.19
C PHE A 55 15.01 -7.80 -0.87
N ASN A 56 14.30 -7.03 -0.09
CA ASN A 56 13.77 -5.75 -0.58
C ASN A 56 14.86 -4.68 -0.59
N PHE A 57 15.33 -4.30 -1.77
CA PHE A 57 16.37 -3.29 -1.97
C PHE A 57 16.00 -1.91 -1.41
N LYS A 58 14.71 -1.58 -1.35
CA LYS A 58 14.23 -0.28 -0.89
C LYS A 58 14.33 -0.10 0.62
N THR A 59 14.34 -1.21 1.38
CA THR A 59 14.41 -1.19 2.85
C THR A 59 15.80 -1.47 3.39
N LEU A 60 16.74 -1.86 2.54
CA LEU A 60 18.11 -2.18 2.95
C LEU A 60 18.75 -1.03 3.73
N GLY A 61 19.34 -1.35 4.89
CA GLY A 61 19.98 -0.38 5.78
C GLY A 61 19.02 0.62 6.46
N LYS A 62 17.71 0.42 6.36
CA LYS A 62 16.73 1.26 7.04
C LYS A 62 16.23 0.59 8.31
N THR A 63 15.98 1.40 9.32
CA THR A 63 15.40 0.99 10.59
C THR A 63 14.19 1.84 10.92
N TYR A 64 13.28 1.27 11.69
CA TYR A 64 12.13 1.97 12.25
C TYR A 64 12.14 1.83 13.77
N VAL A 65 11.82 2.92 14.46
CA VAL A 65 11.65 2.93 15.92
C VAL A 65 10.20 3.32 16.20
N PHE A 66 9.49 2.45 16.89
CA PHE A 66 8.09 2.67 17.26
C PHE A 66 7.91 3.98 18.05
N LYS A 67 6.88 4.74 17.71
CA LYS A 67 6.55 6.03 18.31
C LYS A 67 5.20 5.97 19.05
N PRO A 68 5.19 5.69 20.38
CA PRO A 68 3.95 5.58 21.16
C PRO A 68 3.05 6.82 21.11
N LYS A 69 3.64 8.01 20.96
CA LYS A 69 2.94 9.30 20.79
C LYS A 69 2.86 9.75 19.33
N GLY A 70 3.13 8.83 18.40
CA GLY A 70 3.12 9.13 16.97
C GLY A 70 1.72 9.31 16.41
N LYS A 71 1.65 9.54 15.12
CA LYS A 71 0.44 9.87 14.35
C LYS A 71 -0.12 8.64 13.65
N LEU A 72 -1.40 8.70 13.29
CA LEU A 72 -1.99 7.83 12.28
C LEU A 72 -1.66 8.43 10.90
N ILE A 73 -0.97 7.67 10.07
CA ILE A 73 -0.67 8.09 8.70
C ILE A 73 -1.53 7.26 7.75
N ILE A 74 -2.47 7.92 7.07
CA ILE A 74 -3.35 7.28 6.08
C ILE A 74 -2.77 7.54 4.69
N PHE A 75 -2.39 6.47 3.98
CA PHE A 75 -1.91 6.55 2.61
C PHE A 75 -3.07 6.42 1.63
N PHE A 76 -3.29 7.49 0.87
CA PHE A 76 -4.31 7.57 -0.15
C PHE A 76 -3.81 6.95 -1.47
N PRO A 77 -4.64 6.22 -2.23
CA PRO A 77 -4.20 5.59 -3.47
C PRO A 77 -3.79 6.63 -4.52
N PRO A 78 -2.88 6.28 -5.43
CA PRO A 78 -2.61 7.11 -6.57
C PRO A 78 -3.83 7.10 -7.51
N PHE A 79 -4.43 8.26 -7.74
CA PHE A 79 -5.39 8.47 -8.80
C PHE A 79 -4.66 9.13 -9.96
N ASN A 80 -4.66 8.49 -11.11
CA ASN A 80 -4.03 9.02 -12.31
C ASN A 80 -5.13 9.28 -13.35
N GLN A 81 -5.27 10.53 -13.80
CA GLN A 81 -6.27 10.90 -14.82
C GLN A 81 -6.10 10.09 -16.11
N GLU A 82 -4.87 9.79 -16.52
CA GLU A 82 -4.60 9.02 -17.74
C GLU A 82 -5.13 7.57 -17.64
N TYR A 83 -5.08 6.96 -16.46
CA TYR A 83 -5.65 5.62 -16.23
C TYR A 83 -7.16 5.65 -16.01
N THR A 84 -7.71 6.77 -15.53
CA THR A 84 -9.15 6.93 -15.28
C THR A 84 -9.95 6.92 -16.58
N TYR A 85 -9.41 7.53 -17.63
CA TYR A 85 -10.08 7.58 -18.95
C TYR A 85 -10.11 6.21 -19.67
N MET A 86 -9.17 5.31 -19.39
CA MET A 86 -9.08 4.04 -20.13
C MET A 86 -9.68 2.84 -19.41
N TYR A 87 -9.69 2.79 -18.06
CA TYR A 87 -9.97 1.54 -17.33
C TYR A 87 -10.69 1.68 -15.98
N LYS A 88 -10.98 2.87 -15.49
CA LYS A 88 -11.66 3.04 -14.20
C LYS A 88 -12.85 3.97 -14.32
N ASN A 89 -13.99 3.43 -13.93
CA ASN A 89 -15.21 4.19 -13.75
C ASN A 89 -14.99 5.21 -12.60
N GLU A 90 -15.33 6.48 -12.84
CA GLU A 90 -15.30 7.57 -11.85
C GLU A 90 -16.08 7.17 -10.57
N GLU A 91 -17.14 6.40 -10.72
CA GLU A 91 -17.91 5.79 -9.64
C GLU A 91 -17.04 4.95 -8.69
N SER A 92 -16.11 4.16 -9.21
CA SER A 92 -15.20 3.33 -8.42
C SER A 92 -14.24 4.17 -7.55
N GLU A 93 -13.77 5.32 -8.06
CA GLU A 93 -12.92 6.24 -7.31
C GLU A 93 -13.70 6.97 -6.22
N LEU A 94 -14.88 7.47 -6.53
CA LEU A 94 -15.78 8.11 -5.56
C LEU A 94 -16.17 7.14 -4.45
N LYS A 95 -16.47 5.89 -4.77
CA LYS A 95 -16.75 4.84 -3.79
C LYS A 95 -15.59 4.65 -2.81
N LYS A 96 -14.35 4.60 -3.30
CA LYS A 96 -13.16 4.52 -2.44
C LYS A 96 -12.99 5.75 -1.55
N ILE A 97 -13.22 6.95 -2.10
CA ILE A 97 -13.17 8.19 -1.32
C ILE A 97 -14.23 8.15 -0.21
N HIS A 98 -15.46 7.76 -0.52
CA HIS A 98 -16.55 7.68 0.45
C HIS A 98 -16.24 6.65 1.56
N SER A 99 -15.67 5.49 1.22
CA SER A 99 -15.21 4.51 2.23
C SER A 99 -14.17 5.11 3.16
N ILE A 100 -13.18 5.84 2.65
CA ILE A 100 -12.14 6.49 3.48
C ILE A 100 -12.76 7.59 4.36
N VAL A 101 -13.65 8.42 3.81
CA VAL A 101 -14.39 9.43 4.57
C VAL A 101 -15.19 8.78 5.70
N LYS A 102 -15.89 7.68 5.43
CA LYS A 102 -16.65 6.91 6.42
C LYS A 102 -15.73 6.39 7.53
N ILE A 103 -14.62 5.76 7.19
CA ILE A 103 -13.64 5.29 8.16
C ILE A 103 -13.17 6.44 9.06
N ILE A 104 -12.76 7.56 8.48
CA ILE A 104 -12.27 8.72 9.25
C ILE A 104 -13.37 9.29 10.14
N LYS A 105 -14.62 9.37 9.67
CA LYS A 105 -15.76 9.83 10.50
C LYS A 105 -15.95 8.98 11.76
N LEU A 106 -15.71 7.68 11.66
CA LEU A 106 -15.86 6.72 12.76
C LEU A 106 -14.68 6.73 13.75
N LEU A 107 -13.54 7.37 13.42
CA LEU A 107 -12.43 7.51 14.35
C LEU A 107 -12.78 8.45 15.50
N LYS A 108 -12.22 8.17 16.69
CA LYS A 108 -12.32 9.03 17.85
C LYS A 108 -11.71 10.42 17.60
N PRO A 109 -12.23 11.51 18.20
CA PRO A 109 -11.74 12.87 17.96
C PRO A 109 -10.23 13.06 18.19
N GLU A 110 -9.69 12.45 19.25
CA GLU A 110 -8.26 12.50 19.56
C GLU A 110 -7.39 11.83 18.50
N ILE A 111 -7.89 10.76 17.84
CA ILE A 111 -7.19 10.09 16.74
C ILE A 111 -7.23 10.97 15.49
N LYS A 112 -8.39 11.56 15.17
CA LYS A 112 -8.53 12.47 14.02
C LYS A 112 -7.55 13.63 14.08
N LYS A 113 -7.41 14.29 15.24
CA LYS A 113 -6.44 15.38 15.45
C LYS A 113 -5.00 14.97 15.20
N ASN A 114 -4.68 13.70 15.44
CA ASN A 114 -3.37 13.09 15.23
C ASN A 114 -3.26 12.32 13.90
N THR A 115 -4.18 12.54 12.97
CA THR A 115 -4.19 11.88 11.67
C THR A 115 -3.62 12.78 10.58
N ILE A 116 -2.75 12.21 9.74
CA ILE A 116 -2.29 12.82 8.50
C ILE A 116 -2.79 11.96 7.34
N LEU A 117 -3.56 12.56 6.44
CA LEU A 117 -3.94 11.96 5.17
C LEU A 117 -2.91 12.32 4.10
N ARG A 118 -2.14 11.34 3.66
CA ARG A 118 -1.10 11.51 2.67
C ARG A 118 -1.60 11.15 1.28
N PHE A 119 -1.58 12.13 0.40
CA PHE A 119 -1.85 11.95 -1.03
C PHE A 119 -0.60 11.49 -1.78
N HIS A 120 -0.79 10.80 -2.89
CA HIS A 120 0.27 10.64 -3.87
C HIS A 120 0.51 11.97 -4.60
N SER A 121 1.78 12.35 -4.83
CA SER A 121 2.12 13.67 -5.37
C SER A 121 1.47 13.97 -6.73
N ILE A 122 1.37 12.97 -7.59
CA ILE A 122 0.71 13.09 -8.91
C ILE A 122 -0.77 13.39 -8.73
N SER A 123 -1.46 12.61 -7.88
CA SER A 123 -2.88 12.79 -7.61
C SER A 123 -3.18 14.14 -6.97
N TYR A 124 -2.31 14.61 -6.07
CA TYR A 124 -2.47 15.91 -5.43
C TYR A 124 -2.34 17.06 -6.40
N ARG A 125 -1.38 17.00 -7.33
CA ARG A 125 -1.21 18.04 -8.37
C ARG A 125 -2.42 18.12 -9.31
N ALA A 126 -2.93 16.96 -9.72
CA ALA A 126 -4.02 16.89 -10.69
C ALA A 126 -5.39 17.20 -10.06
N LEU A 127 -5.68 16.69 -8.89
CA LEU A 127 -7.01 16.64 -8.29
C LEU A 127 -7.05 17.06 -6.81
N GLY A 128 -5.96 17.62 -6.27
CA GLY A 128 -5.80 17.86 -4.83
C GLY A 128 -6.93 18.67 -4.20
N LYS A 129 -7.34 19.78 -4.84
CA LYS A 129 -8.47 20.60 -4.35
C LYS A 129 -9.79 19.82 -4.34
N LYS A 130 -10.08 19.04 -5.39
CA LYS A 130 -11.31 18.23 -5.47
C LYS A 130 -11.34 17.22 -4.32
N TYR A 131 -10.24 16.52 -4.09
CA TYR A 131 -10.19 15.46 -3.07
C TYR A 131 -10.11 16.02 -1.64
N THR A 132 -9.34 17.06 -1.39
CA THR A 132 -9.26 17.65 -0.05
C THR A 132 -10.60 18.18 0.44
N ASN A 133 -11.50 18.61 -0.46
CA ASN A 133 -12.83 19.06 -0.09
C ASN A 133 -13.67 17.96 0.59
N PHE A 134 -13.49 16.68 0.21
CA PHE A 134 -14.19 15.57 0.89
C PHE A 134 -13.77 15.38 2.34
N PHE A 135 -12.58 15.83 2.72
CA PHE A 135 -11.97 15.58 4.02
C PHE A 135 -11.79 16.82 4.89
N LYS A 136 -12.07 18.05 4.37
CA LYS A 136 -11.76 19.33 5.05
C LYS A 136 -12.37 19.46 6.45
N ASP A 137 -13.59 18.93 6.63
CA ASP A 137 -14.34 19.06 7.87
C ASP A 137 -14.15 17.86 8.82
N LEU A 138 -13.22 16.95 8.51
CA LEU A 138 -13.00 15.74 9.30
C LEU A 138 -11.94 15.90 10.41
N GLY A 139 -11.32 17.06 10.53
CA GLY A 139 -10.31 17.34 11.56
C GLY A 139 -8.97 16.64 11.34
N VAL A 140 -8.66 16.20 10.11
CA VAL A 140 -7.40 15.57 9.72
C VAL A 140 -6.47 16.57 9.03
N LYS A 141 -5.17 16.31 9.10
CA LYS A 141 -4.14 17.10 8.38
C LYS A 141 -3.85 16.46 7.02
N PHE A 142 -3.39 17.27 6.06
CA PHE A 142 -3.03 16.80 4.72
C PHE A 142 -1.53 16.85 4.49
N ASP A 143 -1.01 15.85 3.80
CA ASP A 143 0.32 15.85 3.20
C ASP A 143 0.20 15.65 1.69
N ASN A 144 0.82 16.55 0.93
CA ASN A 144 0.70 16.60 -0.53
C ASN A 144 1.59 15.59 -1.28
N GLY A 145 2.28 14.73 -0.57
CA GLY A 145 3.12 13.69 -1.16
C GLY A 145 4.45 14.16 -1.75
N LEU A 146 4.82 15.44 -1.63
CA LEU A 146 6.09 15.95 -2.16
C LEU A 146 7.30 15.49 -1.34
N LYS A 147 7.15 15.34 -0.03
CA LYS A 147 8.21 14.79 0.83
C LYS A 147 8.23 13.25 0.73
N LYS A 148 9.41 12.65 0.89
CA LYS A 148 9.54 11.18 0.92
C LYS A 148 8.75 10.59 2.09
N SER A 149 8.03 9.49 1.87
CA SER A 149 7.21 8.80 2.88
C SER A 149 7.98 8.44 4.16
N LYS A 150 9.28 8.17 4.05
CA LYS A 150 10.15 7.87 5.20
C LYS A 150 10.12 8.93 6.32
N HIS A 151 9.86 10.18 5.99
CA HIS A 151 9.76 11.25 7.00
C HIS A 151 8.49 11.12 7.83
N LEU A 152 7.37 10.70 7.20
CA LEU A 152 6.12 10.44 7.90
C LEU A 152 6.20 9.15 8.74
N LEU A 153 6.89 8.11 8.24
CA LEU A 153 7.09 6.87 9.01
C LEU A 153 7.80 7.14 10.34
N LYS A 154 8.77 8.08 10.38
CA LYS A 154 9.46 8.47 11.62
C LYS A 154 8.53 9.09 12.67
N GLU A 155 7.39 9.59 12.26
CA GLU A 155 6.38 10.22 13.11
C GLU A 155 5.15 9.33 13.33
N SER A 156 5.10 8.14 12.71
CA SER A 156 3.93 7.28 12.79
C SER A 156 3.89 6.44 14.06
N ARG A 157 2.70 6.29 14.63
CA ARG A 157 2.32 5.25 15.57
C ARG A 157 1.72 4.07 14.83
N LEU A 158 0.90 4.36 13.82
CA LEU A 158 0.23 3.40 12.96
C LEU A 158 0.18 3.93 11.54
N THR A 159 0.42 3.08 10.57
CA THR A 159 0.17 3.38 9.17
C THR A 159 -1.08 2.64 8.69
N PHE A 160 -1.88 3.33 7.90
CA PHE A 160 -3.08 2.78 7.30
C PHE A 160 -3.03 2.98 5.79
N PHE A 161 -3.01 1.89 5.03
CA PHE A 161 -3.09 1.92 3.58
C PHE A 161 -4.53 1.65 3.13
N THR A 162 -5.04 2.50 2.25
CA THR A 162 -6.40 2.40 1.72
C THR A 162 -6.46 1.57 0.43
N TYR A 163 -5.42 0.82 0.15
CA TYR A 163 -5.27 -0.06 -1.01
C TYR A 163 -4.09 -1.01 -0.79
N ASP A 164 -4.03 -2.09 -1.56
CA ASP A 164 -2.88 -3.00 -1.57
C ASP A 164 -1.67 -2.31 -2.21
N SER A 165 -0.68 -1.99 -1.39
CA SER A 165 0.45 -1.12 -1.72
C SER A 165 1.78 -1.80 -1.45
N THR A 166 2.74 -1.53 -2.31
CA THR A 166 4.16 -1.86 -2.06
C THR A 166 4.64 -1.38 -0.69
N GLY A 167 4.14 -0.23 -0.23
CA GLY A 167 4.48 0.33 1.09
C GLY A 167 4.08 -0.57 2.26
N ILE A 168 3.09 -1.43 2.11
CA ILE A 168 2.70 -2.43 3.14
C ILE A 168 3.83 -3.42 3.35
N LEU A 169 4.38 -3.98 2.27
CA LEU A 169 5.50 -4.93 2.33
C LEU A 169 6.77 -4.27 2.89
N GLU A 170 7.06 -3.03 2.47
CA GLU A 170 8.17 -2.25 3.01
C GLU A 170 8.02 -2.03 4.53
N ASN A 171 6.80 -1.75 4.99
CA ASN A 171 6.50 -1.54 6.39
C ASN A 171 6.60 -2.84 7.21
N PHE A 172 6.15 -3.97 6.66
CA PHE A 172 6.29 -5.27 7.32
C PHE A 172 7.78 -5.62 7.54
N ILE A 173 8.61 -5.42 6.53
CA ILE A 173 10.06 -5.66 6.64
C ILE A 173 10.71 -4.75 7.68
N LEU A 174 10.24 -3.50 7.78
CA LEU A 174 10.73 -2.53 8.77
C LEU A 174 10.08 -2.67 10.15
N ASN A 175 9.18 -3.63 10.33
CA ASN A 175 8.38 -3.82 11.54
C ASN A 175 7.61 -2.55 11.97
N VAL A 176 7.01 -1.86 11.00
CA VAL A 176 6.15 -0.68 11.21
C VAL A 176 4.71 -1.12 11.42
N PRO A 177 4.04 -0.75 12.53
CA PRO A 177 2.63 -1.08 12.74
C PRO A 177 1.79 -0.59 11.55
N THR A 178 1.11 -1.52 10.90
CA THR A 178 0.44 -1.29 9.62
C THR A 178 -0.89 -2.03 9.57
N VAL A 179 -1.94 -1.32 9.18
CA VAL A 179 -3.22 -1.91 8.76
C VAL A 179 -3.52 -1.48 7.33
N PHE A 180 -4.33 -2.26 6.63
CA PHE A 180 -4.82 -1.85 5.33
C PHE A 180 -6.27 -2.26 5.09
N PHE A 181 -6.93 -1.48 4.24
CA PHE A 181 -8.30 -1.67 3.84
C PHE A 181 -8.36 -2.00 2.35
N ASN A 182 -9.02 -3.07 2.04
CA ASN A 182 -9.38 -3.45 0.69
C ASN A 182 -10.85 -3.84 0.67
N ASP A 183 -11.60 -3.48 -0.37
CA ASP A 183 -13.00 -3.90 -0.44
C ASP A 183 -13.11 -5.43 -0.63
N LYS A 184 -14.31 -5.97 -0.40
CA LYS A 184 -14.53 -7.44 -0.47
C LYS A 184 -14.20 -8.04 -1.83
N ASN A 185 -14.32 -7.27 -2.91
CA ASN A 185 -14.10 -7.75 -4.27
C ASN A 185 -12.60 -7.91 -4.59
N CYS A 186 -11.71 -7.34 -3.77
CA CYS A 186 -10.27 -7.48 -3.99
C CYS A 186 -9.79 -8.92 -3.92
N MET A 187 -10.43 -9.76 -3.08
CA MET A 187 -10.08 -11.19 -2.94
C MET A 187 -10.26 -11.97 -4.25
N GLN A 188 -11.20 -11.55 -5.10
CA GLN A 188 -11.44 -12.20 -6.40
C GLN A 188 -10.28 -12.02 -7.39
N ASN A 189 -9.41 -11.04 -7.15
CA ASN A 189 -8.25 -10.77 -8.01
C ASN A 189 -6.95 -11.36 -7.44
N ILE A 190 -7.02 -12.06 -6.31
CA ILE A 190 -5.86 -12.68 -5.69
C ILE A 190 -5.69 -14.09 -6.27
N ASN A 191 -4.45 -14.43 -6.62
CA ASN A 191 -4.10 -15.76 -7.07
C ASN A 191 -4.33 -16.77 -5.94
N ASP A 192 -5.00 -17.87 -6.22
CA ASP A 192 -5.42 -18.90 -5.25
C ASP A 192 -4.29 -19.36 -4.34
N GLU A 193 -3.08 -19.48 -4.88
CA GLU A 193 -1.87 -19.85 -4.14
C GLU A 193 -1.57 -18.90 -2.96
N TYR A 194 -2.10 -17.68 -2.98
CA TYR A 194 -1.85 -16.66 -1.95
C TYR A 194 -3.09 -16.35 -1.10
N CYS A 195 -4.25 -16.91 -1.38
CA CYS A 195 -5.48 -16.65 -0.63
C CYS A 195 -5.30 -16.90 0.87
N ASP A 196 -4.70 -18.02 1.26
CA ASP A 196 -4.42 -18.35 2.67
C ASP A 196 -3.61 -17.27 3.39
N ARG A 197 -2.70 -16.60 2.70
CA ARG A 197 -1.89 -15.52 3.28
C ARG A 197 -2.73 -14.28 3.55
N TYR A 198 -3.62 -13.93 2.65
CA TYR A 198 -4.55 -12.82 2.84
C TYR A 198 -5.58 -13.14 3.93
N GLU A 199 -6.05 -14.38 4.03
CA GLU A 199 -6.92 -14.83 5.12
C GLU A 199 -6.22 -14.71 6.48
N LYS A 200 -4.94 -15.04 6.58
CA LYS A 200 -4.14 -14.81 7.79
C LYS A 200 -4.04 -13.33 8.14
N LEU A 201 -3.90 -12.44 7.16
CA LEU A 201 -3.90 -11.00 7.40
C LEU A 201 -5.26 -10.50 7.91
N LEU A 202 -6.35 -11.04 7.40
CA LEU A 202 -7.72 -10.78 7.90
C LEU A 202 -7.90 -11.28 9.34
N ALA A 203 -7.51 -12.53 9.61
CA ALA A 203 -7.65 -13.16 10.93
C ALA A 203 -6.84 -12.40 12.00
N ASN A 204 -5.66 -11.90 11.66
CA ASN A 204 -4.79 -11.14 12.57
C ASN A 204 -5.11 -9.63 12.62
N LYS A 205 -6.20 -9.18 12.00
CA LYS A 205 -6.63 -7.78 12.01
C LYS A 205 -5.60 -6.82 11.42
N ILE A 206 -4.83 -7.27 10.46
CA ILE A 206 -3.89 -6.46 9.67
C ILE A 206 -4.60 -5.95 8.41
N MET A 207 -5.41 -6.80 7.79
CA MET A 207 -6.28 -6.47 6.66
C MET A 207 -7.73 -6.36 7.10
N PHE A 208 -8.47 -5.46 6.46
CA PHE A 208 -9.90 -5.25 6.70
C PHE A 208 -10.65 -5.07 5.38
N THR A 209 -11.89 -5.57 5.36
CA THR A 209 -12.79 -5.43 4.20
C THR A 209 -14.07 -4.65 4.51
N ARG A 210 -14.23 -4.19 5.76
CA ARG A 210 -15.37 -3.37 6.22
C ARG A 210 -14.85 -2.14 6.94
N GLU A 211 -15.44 -1.00 6.60
CA GLU A 211 -15.06 0.32 7.14
C GLU A 211 -15.21 0.39 8.65
N GLU A 212 -16.32 -0.15 9.18
CA GLU A 212 -16.60 -0.17 10.62
C GLU A 212 -15.54 -0.96 11.38
N SER A 213 -15.15 -2.12 10.83
CA SER A 213 -14.23 -3.03 11.51
C SER A 213 -12.83 -2.44 11.64
N ILE A 214 -12.31 -1.75 10.62
CA ILE A 214 -11.01 -1.10 10.71
C ILE A 214 -11.06 0.12 11.65
N ALA A 215 -12.13 0.92 11.61
CA ALA A 215 -12.28 2.06 12.48
C ALA A 215 -12.38 1.64 13.95
N GLU A 216 -13.16 0.61 14.24
CA GLU A 216 -13.28 0.01 15.57
C GLU A 216 -11.94 -0.51 16.08
N HIS A 217 -11.22 -1.26 15.24
CA HIS A 217 -9.90 -1.78 15.58
C HIS A 217 -8.90 -0.67 15.93
N ILE A 218 -8.84 0.39 15.12
CA ILE A 218 -7.98 1.54 15.39
C ILE A 218 -8.39 2.24 16.68
N ASN A 219 -9.68 2.47 16.88
CA ASN A 219 -10.21 3.13 18.08
C ASN A 219 -9.91 2.35 19.36
N THR A 220 -10.05 1.03 19.34
CA THR A 220 -9.85 0.15 20.49
C THR A 220 -8.36 0.03 20.84
N ASN A 221 -7.53 -0.14 19.83
CA ASN A 221 -6.10 -0.43 20.03
C ASN A 221 -5.21 0.83 20.02
N TRP A 222 -5.77 2.04 19.85
CA TRP A 222 -4.96 3.24 19.67
C TRP A 222 -3.88 3.41 20.73
N ASN A 223 -4.18 3.15 21.98
CA ASN A 223 -3.23 3.32 23.09
C ASN A 223 -2.29 2.10 23.27
N SER A 224 -2.59 0.98 22.65
CA SER A 224 -1.86 -0.28 22.76
C SER A 224 -1.32 -0.80 21.42
N ILE A 225 -1.15 0.07 20.41
CA ILE A 225 -0.70 -0.32 19.06
C ILE A 225 0.59 -1.15 19.11
N GLY A 226 1.58 -0.77 19.94
CA GLY A 226 2.83 -1.49 20.05
C GLY A 226 2.70 -2.89 20.66
N SER A 227 1.72 -3.11 21.55
CA SER A 227 1.45 -4.42 22.14
C SER A 227 0.58 -5.31 21.23
N TRP A 228 -0.27 -4.68 20.42
CA TRP A 228 -1.06 -5.39 19.42
C TRP A 228 -0.19 -5.87 18.26
N TRP A 229 0.71 -5.01 17.76
CA TRP A 229 1.59 -5.32 16.65
C TRP A 229 2.67 -6.34 17.01
#